data_3e2dfa7072c7685b73dccd63f88ce528
#
_entry.id   3e2dfa7072c7685b73dccd63f88ce528
#
_cell.length_a   1.000
_cell.length_b   1.000
_cell.length_c   1.000
_cell.angle_alpha   90.00
_cell.angle_beta   90.00
_cell.angle_gamma   90.00
#
_symmetry.space_group_name_H-M   'P 1'
#
loop_
_entity.id
_entity.type
_entity.pdbx_description
1 polymer ?
#
loop_
_entity_poly.entity_id
_entity_poly.type
_entity_poly.pdbx_seq_one_letter_code
_entity_poly.pdbx_strand_id
1 'polypeptide(L)'
;ALPAYEEKFDGKPCDKVIPATLSKNILQKLLREQLGFNGLITTDATPMVGFTCAEERQKAVPMAIENGCDMFLFNKDFEEDIIFMSEGVKNGLLSEQRLEEAVKRILATKAALKLHIKQQNKTLVPPKEALAVLKCEKHDTWAKKCADEGVTLVKDTQKLLPISADKQKRILLEIMGDFQSNERVCTYFKTLLENEGFEVFVYEKEELGRGEGKLFDTVGEFKDKYDMVIYIGNIETVSNKTVARL
;
A
#
# COMPACT_ATOMS: atom_id res chain seq x y z
N ALA A 1 13.71 5.08 -3.39
CA ALA A 1 15.10 5.38 -3.76
C ALA A 1 15.91 4.09 -3.89
N LEU A 2 16.79 4.04 -4.90
CA LEU A 2 17.62 2.87 -5.20
C LEU A 2 19.09 3.32 -5.38
N PRO A 3 19.80 3.61 -4.28
CA PRO A 3 21.17 4.16 -4.33
C PRO A 3 22.12 3.35 -5.23
N ALA A 4 22.05 2.02 -5.17
CA ALA A 4 22.90 1.15 -5.97
C ALA A 4 22.76 1.37 -7.50
N TYR A 5 21.58 1.75 -7.98
CA TYR A 5 21.39 2.10 -9.39
C TYR A 5 21.90 3.50 -9.71
N GLU A 6 21.76 4.46 -8.79
CA GLU A 6 22.35 5.79 -8.96
C GLU A 6 23.87 5.66 -9.07
N GLU A 7 24.49 4.93 -8.17
CA GLU A 7 25.95 4.65 -8.20
C GLU A 7 26.38 3.96 -9.49
N LYS A 8 25.61 2.95 -9.92
CA LYS A 8 25.90 2.22 -11.16
C LYS A 8 25.90 3.14 -12.40
N PHE A 9 24.94 4.05 -12.48
CA PHE A 9 24.80 4.92 -13.67
C PHE A 9 25.70 6.15 -13.64
N ASP A 10 26.01 6.67 -12.45
CA ASP A 10 26.83 7.87 -12.28
C ASP A 10 28.32 7.56 -12.07
N GLY A 11 28.64 6.28 -11.81
CA GLY A 11 30.03 5.84 -11.60
C GLY A 11 30.67 6.35 -10.32
N LYS A 12 29.89 6.84 -9.36
CA LYS A 12 30.34 7.40 -8.07
C LYS A 12 29.34 7.08 -6.97
N PRO A 13 29.75 7.09 -5.69
CA PRO A 13 28.86 6.90 -4.57
C PRO A 13 27.67 7.88 -4.57
N CYS A 14 26.51 7.39 -4.16
CA CYS A 14 25.29 8.19 -4.08
C CYS A 14 25.24 8.97 -2.75
N ASP A 15 25.54 10.26 -2.80
CA ASP A 15 25.57 11.13 -1.61
C ASP A 15 24.18 11.55 -1.12
N LYS A 16 23.15 11.40 -1.96
CA LYS A 16 21.78 11.77 -1.65
C LYS A 16 20.81 10.64 -1.98
N VAL A 17 19.88 10.38 -1.06
CA VAL A 17 18.76 9.49 -1.33
C VAL A 17 17.72 10.23 -2.17
N ILE A 18 17.66 9.92 -3.47
CA ILE A 18 16.71 10.53 -4.40
C ILE A 18 15.50 9.60 -4.56
N PRO A 19 14.28 10.09 -4.41
CA PRO A 19 13.07 9.32 -4.74
C PRO A 19 13.11 8.87 -6.22
N ALA A 20 12.61 7.66 -6.50
CA ALA A 20 12.59 7.15 -7.86
C ALA A 20 11.88 8.11 -8.84
N THR A 21 10.81 8.76 -8.38
CA THR A 21 10.05 9.77 -9.12
C THR A 21 10.90 10.98 -9.59
N LEU A 22 11.97 11.30 -8.86
CA LEU A 22 12.88 12.41 -9.19
C LEU A 22 14.20 11.94 -9.79
N SER A 23 14.38 10.63 -10.00
CA SER A 23 15.65 10.07 -10.50
C SER A 23 15.61 9.85 -12.01
N LYS A 24 16.41 10.63 -12.73
CA LYS A 24 16.64 10.43 -14.17
C LYS A 24 17.22 9.05 -14.48
N ASN A 25 18.15 8.57 -13.63
CA ASN A 25 18.78 7.28 -13.80
C ASN A 25 17.77 6.13 -13.72
N ILE A 26 16.83 6.18 -12.77
CA ILE A 26 15.79 5.16 -12.62
C ILE A 26 14.75 5.25 -13.74
N LEU A 27 14.26 6.46 -14.03
CA LEU A 27 13.15 6.65 -14.97
C LEU A 27 13.58 6.51 -16.43
N GLN A 28 14.72 7.08 -16.80
CA GLN A 28 15.19 7.05 -18.18
C GLN A 28 16.15 5.90 -18.42
N LYS A 29 17.31 5.85 -17.74
CA LYS A 29 18.34 4.85 -18.04
C LYS A 29 17.89 3.42 -17.68
N LEU A 30 17.33 3.20 -16.49
CA LEU A 30 16.88 1.87 -16.11
C LEU A 30 15.57 1.50 -16.81
N LEU A 31 14.50 2.28 -16.57
CA LEU A 31 13.15 1.89 -16.97
C LEU A 31 12.95 2.01 -18.49
N ARG A 32 13.31 3.15 -19.09
CA ARG A 32 13.13 3.37 -20.54
C ARG A 32 14.16 2.62 -21.38
N GLU A 33 15.47 2.80 -21.08
CA GLU A 33 16.53 2.32 -21.95
C GLU A 33 16.86 0.85 -21.70
N GLN A 34 17.15 0.43 -20.46
CA GLN A 34 17.57 -0.95 -20.19
C GLN A 34 16.39 -1.93 -20.21
N LEU A 35 15.25 -1.56 -19.59
CA LEU A 35 14.07 -2.41 -19.52
C LEU A 35 13.12 -2.24 -20.71
N GLY A 36 13.35 -1.25 -21.58
CA GLY A 36 12.56 -1.02 -22.78
C GLY A 36 11.11 -0.59 -22.53
N PHE A 37 10.79 -0.06 -21.34
CA PHE A 37 9.42 0.33 -21.03
C PHE A 37 8.99 1.56 -21.82
N ASN A 38 8.04 1.39 -22.72
CA ASN A 38 7.54 2.46 -23.60
C ASN A 38 6.15 3.01 -23.20
N GLY A 39 5.61 2.61 -22.05
CA GLY A 39 4.30 3.06 -21.57
C GLY A 39 4.34 4.43 -20.87
N LEU A 40 3.18 4.86 -20.38
CA LEU A 40 3.01 6.05 -19.55
C LEU A 40 3.61 5.83 -18.16
N ILE A 41 4.42 6.78 -17.71
CA ILE A 41 4.97 6.79 -16.35
C ILE A 41 4.22 7.84 -15.53
N THR A 42 3.57 7.41 -14.45
CA THR A 42 2.93 8.31 -13.48
C THR A 42 3.77 8.44 -12.22
N THR A 43 3.71 9.58 -11.56
CA THR A 43 4.27 9.73 -10.22
C THR A 43 3.41 8.95 -9.22
N ASP A 44 3.88 8.80 -7.99
CA ASP A 44 3.02 8.59 -6.83
C ASP A 44 2.44 9.94 -6.37
N ALA A 45 1.62 9.93 -5.31
CA ALA A 45 0.92 11.13 -4.83
C ALA A 45 1.89 12.24 -4.39
N THR A 46 1.77 13.43 -4.95
CA THR A 46 2.66 14.57 -4.65
C THR A 46 2.50 15.16 -3.24
N PRO A 47 1.41 14.93 -2.48
CA PRO A 47 1.35 15.25 -1.05
C PRO A 47 2.28 14.43 -0.16
N MET A 48 2.81 13.30 -0.64
CA MET A 48 3.67 12.42 0.17
C MET A 48 4.98 13.11 0.55
N VAL A 49 5.39 12.93 1.81
CA VAL A 49 6.68 13.44 2.32
C VAL A 49 7.85 12.92 1.48
N GLY A 50 7.76 11.66 1.00
CA GLY A 50 8.77 11.07 0.12
C GLY A 50 8.98 11.82 -1.20
N PHE A 51 8.01 12.59 -1.68
CA PHE A 51 8.17 13.43 -2.87
C PHE A 51 9.03 14.66 -2.60
N THR A 52 8.94 15.23 -1.40
CA THR A 52 9.60 16.49 -1.02
C THR A 52 10.83 16.30 -0.13
N CYS A 53 11.24 15.05 0.14
CA CYS A 53 12.37 14.77 1.03
C CYS A 53 13.73 15.17 0.44
N ALA A 54 13.86 15.24 -0.90
CA ALA A 54 15.10 15.56 -1.59
C ALA A 54 15.14 16.98 -2.14
N GLU A 55 14.00 17.54 -2.52
CA GLU A 55 13.90 18.89 -3.12
C GLU A 55 12.57 19.55 -2.72
N GLU A 56 12.58 20.89 -2.69
CA GLU A 56 11.37 21.69 -2.48
C GLU A 56 10.39 21.51 -3.63
N ARG A 57 9.08 21.61 -3.36
CA ARG A 57 8.01 21.38 -4.36
C ARG A 57 8.17 22.21 -5.63
N GLN A 58 8.56 23.47 -5.49
CA GLN A 58 8.78 24.37 -6.64
C GLN A 58 9.78 23.79 -7.65
N LYS A 59 10.75 23.02 -7.19
CA LYS A 59 11.72 22.31 -8.04
C LYS A 59 11.28 20.87 -8.32
N ALA A 60 10.79 20.15 -7.31
CA ALA A 60 10.45 18.74 -7.45
C ALA A 60 9.34 18.49 -8.48
N VAL A 61 8.36 19.39 -8.58
CA VAL A 61 7.24 19.27 -9.53
C VAL A 61 7.75 19.30 -10.99
N PRO A 62 8.42 20.35 -11.50
CA PRO A 62 8.94 20.30 -12.86
C PRO A 62 10.03 19.23 -13.07
N MET A 63 10.86 18.93 -12.06
CA MET A 63 11.90 17.90 -12.15
C MET A 63 11.32 16.49 -12.33
N ALA A 64 10.18 16.17 -11.74
CA ALA A 64 9.55 14.86 -11.91
C ALA A 64 9.25 14.59 -13.40
N ILE A 65 8.74 15.59 -14.11
CA ILE A 65 8.48 15.48 -15.54
C ILE A 65 9.79 15.50 -16.34
N GLU A 66 10.70 16.43 -16.06
CA GLU A 66 11.99 16.48 -16.75
C GLU A 66 12.75 15.16 -16.64
N ASN A 67 12.74 14.54 -15.47
CA ASN A 67 13.48 13.31 -15.21
C ASN A 67 12.80 12.04 -15.73
N GLY A 68 11.56 12.11 -16.22
CA GLY A 68 10.97 11.00 -16.98
C GLY A 68 9.54 10.59 -16.66
N CYS A 69 8.90 11.17 -15.64
CA CYS A 69 7.46 10.97 -15.45
C CYS A 69 6.67 11.70 -16.53
N ASP A 70 5.52 11.16 -16.91
CA ASP A 70 4.68 11.75 -17.94
C ASP A 70 3.45 12.46 -17.34
N MET A 71 3.02 12.05 -16.13
CA MET A 71 1.88 12.70 -15.49
C MET A 71 1.92 12.48 -13.96
N PHE A 72 1.26 13.38 -13.24
CA PHE A 72 1.09 13.28 -11.80
C PHE A 72 -0.13 12.43 -11.45
N LEU A 73 0.02 11.62 -10.39
CA LEU A 73 -1.08 10.95 -9.73
C LEU A 73 -1.32 11.66 -8.40
N PHE A 74 -2.46 12.34 -8.25
CA PHE A 74 -2.83 13.24 -7.16
C PHE A 74 -1.89 14.46 -6.98
N ASN A 75 -2.41 15.61 -7.29
CA ASN A 75 -1.79 16.88 -6.96
C ASN A 75 -2.04 17.21 -5.48
N LYS A 76 -1.07 17.84 -4.83
CA LYS A 76 -1.29 18.45 -3.51
C LYS A 76 -2.18 19.67 -3.64
N ASP A 77 -1.81 20.53 -4.57
CA ASP A 77 -2.53 21.74 -4.95
C ASP A 77 -2.37 21.91 -6.47
N PHE A 78 -3.49 21.95 -7.18
CA PHE A 78 -3.47 21.96 -8.63
C PHE A 78 -3.00 23.31 -9.20
N GLU A 79 -3.39 24.40 -8.57
CA GLU A 79 -3.03 25.75 -9.03
C GLU A 79 -1.56 26.02 -8.77
N GLU A 80 -1.07 25.65 -7.57
CA GLU A 80 0.35 25.73 -7.22
C GLU A 80 1.20 24.92 -8.19
N ASP A 81 0.82 23.68 -8.48
CA ASP A 81 1.59 22.80 -9.37
C ASP A 81 1.64 23.33 -10.81
N ILE A 82 0.56 23.96 -11.32
CA ILE A 82 0.59 24.64 -12.63
C ILE A 82 1.56 25.82 -12.64
N ILE A 83 1.60 26.62 -11.56
CA ILE A 83 2.55 27.71 -11.43
C ILE A 83 3.98 27.17 -11.47
N PHE A 84 4.28 26.16 -10.67
CA PHE A 84 5.62 25.55 -10.62
C PHE A 84 6.04 24.94 -11.95
N MET A 85 5.12 24.26 -12.65
CA MET A 85 5.38 23.74 -14.00
C MET A 85 5.69 24.87 -15.00
N SER A 86 4.88 25.94 -14.97
CA SER A 86 5.06 27.09 -15.86
C SER A 86 6.38 27.83 -15.60
N GLU A 87 6.74 28.02 -14.34
CA GLU A 87 8.01 28.58 -13.93
C GLU A 87 9.18 27.65 -14.31
N GLY A 88 8.99 26.34 -14.12
CA GLY A 88 9.95 25.33 -14.51
C GLY A 88 10.33 25.38 -15.99
N VAL A 89 9.35 25.58 -16.89
CA VAL A 89 9.61 25.79 -18.32
C VAL A 89 10.35 27.10 -18.56
N LYS A 90 9.91 28.22 -17.95
CA LYS A 90 10.55 29.54 -18.12
C LYS A 90 12.01 29.54 -17.64
N ASN A 91 12.31 28.81 -16.57
CA ASN A 91 13.62 28.78 -15.95
C ASN A 91 14.53 27.65 -16.49
N GLY A 92 14.03 26.84 -17.43
CA GLY A 92 14.77 25.73 -18.01
C GLY A 92 14.92 24.50 -17.12
N LEU A 93 14.17 24.41 -16.02
CA LEU A 93 14.08 23.20 -15.18
C LEU A 93 13.27 22.09 -15.84
N LEU A 94 12.36 22.44 -16.74
CA LEU A 94 11.58 21.54 -17.59
C LEU A 94 11.75 21.97 -19.04
N SER A 95 12.30 21.11 -19.85
CA SER A 95 12.48 21.36 -21.28
C SER A 95 11.16 21.22 -22.03
N GLU A 96 10.93 22.08 -23.02
CA GLU A 96 9.75 21.99 -23.90
C GLU A 96 9.69 20.63 -24.59
N GLN A 97 10.84 20.10 -25.02
CA GLN A 97 10.93 18.78 -25.64
C GLN A 97 10.37 17.70 -24.70
N ARG A 98 10.78 17.69 -23.42
CA ARG A 98 10.32 16.68 -22.47
C ARG A 98 8.85 16.82 -22.15
N LEU A 99 8.35 18.04 -22.05
CA LEU A 99 6.92 18.33 -21.89
C LEU A 99 6.10 17.78 -23.07
N GLU A 100 6.54 18.04 -24.30
CA GLU A 100 5.90 17.48 -25.49
C GLU A 100 5.90 15.95 -25.51
N GLU A 101 6.99 15.32 -25.13
CA GLU A 101 7.06 13.85 -25.04
C GLU A 101 6.06 13.29 -24.04
N ALA A 102 5.90 13.93 -22.87
CA ALA A 102 4.90 13.54 -21.88
C ALA A 102 3.48 13.66 -22.45
N VAL A 103 3.16 14.80 -23.02
CA VAL A 103 1.84 15.06 -23.64
C VAL A 103 1.55 14.07 -24.76
N LYS A 104 2.52 13.79 -25.63
CA LYS A 104 2.38 12.79 -26.72
C LYS A 104 2.05 11.39 -26.15
N ARG A 105 2.71 10.94 -25.07
CA ARG A 105 2.39 9.65 -24.44
C ARG A 105 1.01 9.62 -23.80
N ILE A 106 0.62 10.70 -23.13
CA ILE A 106 -0.73 10.85 -22.56
C ILE A 106 -1.79 10.75 -23.65
N LEU A 107 -1.62 11.51 -24.73
CA LEU A 107 -2.56 11.52 -25.86
C LEU A 107 -2.58 10.18 -26.59
N ALA A 108 -1.43 9.56 -26.81
CA ALA A 108 -1.34 8.24 -27.43
C ALA A 108 -2.05 7.17 -26.58
N THR A 109 -1.89 7.20 -25.26
CA THR A 109 -2.59 6.29 -24.34
C THR A 109 -4.10 6.51 -24.40
N LYS A 110 -4.56 7.75 -24.36
CA LYS A 110 -5.99 8.09 -24.52
C LYS A 110 -6.54 7.63 -25.86
N ALA A 111 -5.77 7.78 -26.93
CA ALA A 111 -6.15 7.32 -28.28
C ALA A 111 -6.22 5.80 -28.37
N ALA A 112 -5.23 5.08 -27.82
CA ALA A 112 -5.22 3.61 -27.77
C ALA A 112 -6.45 3.05 -27.02
N LEU A 113 -6.87 3.72 -25.94
CA LEU A 113 -8.09 3.39 -25.20
C LEU A 113 -9.36 3.84 -25.90
N LYS A 114 -9.26 4.53 -27.05
CA LYS A 114 -10.37 5.08 -27.84
C LYS A 114 -11.27 6.03 -27.02
N LEU A 115 -10.69 6.78 -26.06
CA LEU A 115 -11.49 7.60 -25.15
C LEU A 115 -12.28 8.70 -25.89
N HIS A 116 -11.70 9.31 -26.91
CA HIS A 116 -12.38 10.30 -27.75
C HIS A 116 -13.61 9.72 -28.49
N ILE A 117 -13.49 8.48 -29.01
CA ILE A 117 -14.61 7.78 -29.64
C ILE A 117 -15.67 7.39 -28.62
N LYS A 118 -15.25 6.85 -27.49
CA LYS A 118 -16.15 6.49 -26.39
C LYS A 118 -16.91 7.69 -25.84
N GLN A 119 -16.26 8.86 -25.78
CA GLN A 119 -16.90 10.09 -25.36
C GLN A 119 -17.98 10.55 -26.36
N GLN A 120 -17.67 10.54 -27.64
CA GLN A 120 -18.65 10.88 -28.71
C GLN A 120 -19.86 9.94 -28.66
N ASN A 121 -19.63 8.65 -28.47
CA ASN A 121 -20.66 7.61 -28.41
C ASN A 121 -21.33 7.48 -27.03
N LYS A 122 -20.96 8.30 -26.04
CA LYS A 122 -21.46 8.23 -24.66
C LYS A 122 -21.25 6.85 -24.00
N THR A 123 -20.15 6.15 -24.34
CA THR A 123 -19.80 4.82 -23.84
C THR A 123 -18.55 4.81 -22.96
N LEU A 124 -18.19 5.97 -22.36
CA LEU A 124 -17.05 6.05 -21.40
C LEU A 124 -17.30 5.21 -20.16
N VAL A 125 -18.55 5.21 -19.69
CA VAL A 125 -18.95 4.38 -18.54
C VAL A 125 -19.53 3.08 -19.09
N PRO A 126 -18.95 1.92 -18.73
CA PRO A 126 -19.51 0.63 -19.13
C PRO A 126 -20.94 0.43 -18.59
N PRO A 127 -21.76 -0.40 -19.24
CA PRO A 127 -23.09 -0.72 -18.75
C PRO A 127 -23.02 -1.48 -17.41
N LYS A 128 -24.11 -1.44 -16.64
CA LYS A 128 -24.17 -2.05 -15.29
C LYS A 128 -23.85 -3.55 -15.31
N GLU A 129 -24.19 -4.23 -16.37
CA GLU A 129 -23.95 -5.65 -16.60
C GLU A 129 -22.44 -5.99 -16.61
N ALA A 130 -21.59 -5.04 -16.99
CA ALA A 130 -20.13 -5.22 -16.94
C ALA A 130 -19.59 -5.39 -15.52
N LEU A 131 -20.38 -5.02 -14.49
CA LEU A 131 -20.03 -5.26 -13.09
C LEU A 131 -20.01 -6.76 -12.74
N ALA A 132 -20.64 -7.63 -13.54
CA ALA A 132 -20.61 -9.08 -13.33
C ALA A 132 -19.19 -9.68 -13.35
N VAL A 133 -18.20 -8.96 -13.91
CA VAL A 133 -16.80 -9.39 -13.83
C VAL A 133 -16.22 -9.26 -12.42
N LEU A 134 -16.78 -8.37 -11.60
CA LEU A 134 -16.32 -8.18 -10.22
C LEU A 134 -16.71 -9.37 -9.36
N LYS A 135 -15.75 -9.88 -8.58
CA LYS A 135 -15.95 -11.07 -7.72
C LYS A 135 -16.48 -12.30 -8.47
N CYS A 136 -16.13 -12.45 -9.75
CA CYS A 136 -16.42 -13.69 -10.47
C CYS A 136 -15.59 -14.85 -9.88
N GLU A 137 -16.00 -16.09 -10.12
CA GLU A 137 -15.34 -17.29 -9.59
C GLU A 137 -13.82 -17.32 -9.81
N LYS A 138 -13.35 -16.82 -10.95
CA LYS A 138 -11.93 -16.69 -11.26
C LYS A 138 -11.21 -15.75 -10.30
N HIS A 139 -11.83 -14.61 -9.94
CA HIS A 139 -11.26 -13.67 -8.98
C HIS A 139 -11.23 -14.25 -7.57
N ASP A 140 -12.27 -14.97 -7.16
CA ASP A 140 -12.31 -15.66 -5.87
C ASP A 140 -11.25 -16.75 -5.78
N THR A 141 -11.04 -17.51 -6.86
CA THR A 141 -9.97 -18.50 -6.95
C THR A 141 -8.59 -17.86 -6.80
N TRP A 142 -8.35 -16.75 -7.49
CA TRP A 142 -7.09 -16.02 -7.36
C TRP A 142 -6.88 -15.44 -5.95
N ALA A 143 -7.92 -14.87 -5.36
CA ALA A 143 -7.84 -14.32 -4.01
C ALA A 143 -7.51 -15.40 -2.97
N LYS A 144 -8.16 -16.57 -3.05
CA LYS A 144 -7.85 -17.73 -2.20
C LYS A 144 -6.40 -18.18 -2.40
N LYS A 145 -5.98 -18.38 -3.64
CA LYS A 145 -4.61 -18.78 -3.94
C LYS A 145 -3.58 -17.79 -3.42
N CYS A 146 -3.80 -16.49 -3.58
CA CYS A 146 -2.91 -15.46 -3.03
C CYS A 146 -2.86 -15.51 -1.50
N ALA A 147 -4.00 -15.73 -0.84
CA ALA A 147 -4.04 -15.86 0.61
C ALA A 147 -3.28 -17.10 1.08
N ASP A 148 -3.50 -18.25 0.46
CA ASP A 148 -2.84 -19.52 0.80
C ASP A 148 -1.32 -19.44 0.59
N GLU A 149 -0.86 -18.87 -0.52
CA GLU A 149 0.58 -18.70 -0.82
C GLU A 149 1.23 -17.57 0.00
N GLY A 150 0.45 -16.59 0.47
CA GLY A 150 0.93 -15.45 1.25
C GLY A 150 1.16 -15.77 2.73
N VAL A 151 0.48 -16.78 3.27
CA VAL A 151 0.66 -17.19 4.66
C VAL A 151 2.05 -17.79 4.86
N THR A 152 2.83 -17.21 5.76
CA THR A 152 4.21 -17.61 6.02
C THR A 152 4.37 -18.05 7.47
N LEU A 153 4.80 -19.29 7.69
CA LEU A 153 5.19 -19.80 9.00
C LEU A 153 6.59 -19.28 9.34
N VAL A 154 6.67 -18.23 10.19
CA VAL A 154 7.95 -17.64 10.59
C VAL A 154 8.66 -18.48 11.64
N LYS A 155 7.91 -19.04 12.58
CA LYS A 155 8.47 -19.82 13.70
C LYS A 155 7.41 -20.73 14.32
N ASP A 156 7.76 -22.00 14.55
CA ASP A 156 6.97 -22.98 15.32
C ASP A 156 7.89 -23.93 16.07
N THR A 157 8.65 -23.39 17.03
CA THR A 157 9.62 -24.18 17.84
C THR A 157 8.95 -25.21 18.74
N GLN A 158 7.71 -24.96 19.14
CA GLN A 158 6.93 -25.83 20.01
C GLN A 158 6.09 -26.85 19.25
N LYS A 159 6.07 -26.75 17.92
CA LYS A 159 5.26 -27.60 17.03
C LYS A 159 3.77 -27.61 17.43
N LEU A 160 3.22 -26.42 17.64
CA LEU A 160 1.82 -26.23 18.01
C LEU A 160 0.87 -26.31 16.83
N LEU A 161 1.38 -26.06 15.63
CA LEU A 161 0.57 -26.07 14.42
C LEU A 161 0.53 -27.45 13.75
N PRO A 162 -0.61 -27.86 13.20
CA PRO A 162 -1.92 -27.21 13.30
C PRO A 162 -2.53 -27.34 14.69
N ILE A 163 -3.22 -26.27 15.14
CA ILE A 163 -3.99 -26.32 16.40
C ILE A 163 -5.22 -27.24 16.24
N SER A 164 -5.68 -27.83 17.34
CA SER A 164 -6.82 -28.74 17.33
C SER A 164 -7.68 -28.54 18.57
N ALA A 165 -8.99 -28.47 18.40
CA ALA A 165 -9.93 -28.33 19.51
C ALA A 165 -9.94 -29.54 20.47
N ASP A 166 -9.39 -30.69 20.06
CA ASP A 166 -9.21 -31.86 20.94
C ASP A 166 -8.06 -31.68 21.94
N LYS A 167 -7.09 -30.82 21.62
CA LYS A 167 -5.90 -30.58 22.44
C LYS A 167 -5.95 -29.24 23.17
N GLN A 168 -6.43 -28.20 22.51
CA GLN A 168 -6.50 -26.83 23.02
C GLN A 168 -7.91 -26.29 22.82
N LYS A 169 -8.83 -26.66 23.71
CA LYS A 169 -10.27 -26.36 23.55
C LYS A 169 -10.57 -24.87 23.73
N ARG A 170 -10.01 -24.25 24.76
CA ARG A 170 -10.33 -22.90 25.23
C ARG A 170 -9.26 -21.92 24.77
N ILE A 171 -9.64 -21.05 23.87
CA ILE A 171 -8.73 -20.05 23.27
C ILE A 171 -9.07 -18.67 23.79
N LEU A 172 -8.07 -17.96 24.33
CA LEU A 172 -8.17 -16.51 24.49
C LEU A 172 -7.63 -15.82 23.25
N LEU A 173 -8.46 -14.99 22.64
CA LEU A 173 -8.13 -14.21 21.44
C LEU A 173 -7.88 -12.75 21.83
N GLU A 174 -6.69 -12.23 21.53
CA GLU A 174 -6.34 -10.83 21.74
C GLU A 174 -5.92 -10.20 20.42
N ILE A 175 -6.46 -9.00 20.12
CA ILE A 175 -6.14 -8.23 18.92
C ILE A 175 -5.40 -6.97 19.28
N MET A 176 -4.22 -6.81 18.68
CA MET A 176 -3.37 -5.64 18.80
C MET A 176 -3.43 -4.84 17.51
N GLY A 177 -3.56 -3.50 17.59
CA GLY A 177 -3.49 -2.63 16.44
C GLY A 177 -4.59 -1.57 16.37
N ASP A 178 -5.05 -1.24 15.15
CA ASP A 178 -5.99 -0.15 14.91
C ASP A 178 -7.42 -0.52 15.37
N PHE A 179 -8.01 0.32 16.21
CA PHE A 179 -9.32 0.08 16.82
C PHE A 179 -10.48 -0.03 15.83
N GLN A 180 -10.44 0.67 14.70
CA GLN A 180 -11.58 0.74 13.79
C GLN A 180 -11.84 -0.56 13.02
N SER A 181 -10.80 -1.34 12.73
CA SER A 181 -10.93 -2.61 12.03
C SER A 181 -10.90 -3.83 12.95
N ASN A 182 -10.51 -3.66 14.22
CA ASN A 182 -10.30 -4.73 15.17
C ASN A 182 -11.56 -5.55 15.45
N GLU A 183 -12.72 -4.91 15.63
CA GLU A 183 -13.98 -5.59 15.90
C GLU A 183 -14.35 -6.57 14.77
N ARG A 184 -14.22 -6.13 13.52
CA ARG A 184 -14.49 -6.99 12.35
C ARG A 184 -13.52 -8.16 12.25
N VAL A 185 -12.24 -7.92 12.47
CA VAL A 185 -11.19 -8.95 12.43
C VAL A 185 -11.42 -9.95 13.56
N CYS A 186 -11.70 -9.46 14.78
CA CYS A 186 -12.00 -10.28 15.94
C CYS A 186 -13.19 -11.21 15.70
N THR A 187 -14.33 -10.64 15.30
CA THR A 187 -15.55 -11.39 15.01
C THR A 187 -15.31 -12.46 13.95
N TYR A 188 -14.57 -12.14 12.91
CA TYR A 188 -14.26 -13.08 11.84
C TYR A 188 -13.40 -14.27 12.34
N PHE A 189 -12.30 -14.00 13.05
CA PHE A 189 -11.45 -15.04 13.60
C PHE A 189 -12.16 -15.88 14.65
N LYS A 190 -12.93 -15.25 15.55
CA LYS A 190 -13.75 -15.95 16.51
C LYS A 190 -14.68 -16.94 15.82
N THR A 191 -15.44 -16.48 14.83
CA THR A 191 -16.37 -17.34 14.09
C THR A 191 -15.67 -18.51 13.40
N LEU A 192 -14.50 -18.30 12.79
CA LEU A 192 -13.74 -19.38 12.15
C LEU A 192 -13.28 -20.43 13.19
N LEU A 193 -12.76 -20.01 14.32
CA LEU A 193 -12.29 -20.92 15.36
C LEU A 193 -13.46 -21.67 16.01
N GLU A 194 -14.57 -21.00 16.26
CA GLU A 194 -15.78 -21.65 16.82
C GLU A 194 -16.36 -22.69 15.86
N ASN A 195 -16.33 -22.44 14.55
CA ASN A 195 -16.72 -23.42 13.53
C ASN A 195 -15.86 -24.69 13.52
N GLU A 196 -14.57 -24.55 13.90
CA GLU A 196 -13.65 -25.68 14.08
C GLU A 196 -13.73 -26.33 15.45
N GLY A 197 -14.71 -25.94 16.27
CA GLY A 197 -15.04 -26.55 17.55
C GLY A 197 -14.30 -25.99 18.76
N PHE A 198 -13.59 -24.87 18.64
CA PHE A 198 -12.95 -24.19 19.77
C PHE A 198 -13.97 -23.38 20.57
N GLU A 199 -13.67 -23.17 21.85
CA GLU A 199 -14.35 -22.19 22.73
C GLU A 199 -13.49 -20.92 22.76
N VAL A 200 -14.04 -19.81 22.19
CA VAL A 200 -13.23 -18.60 22.00
C VAL A 200 -13.70 -17.47 22.92
N PHE A 201 -12.79 -17.02 23.74
CA PHE A 201 -12.93 -15.88 24.63
C PHE A 201 -12.14 -14.71 24.04
N VAL A 202 -12.75 -13.52 23.97
CA VAL A 202 -12.10 -12.32 23.47
C VAL A 202 -11.62 -11.49 24.65
N TYR A 203 -10.37 -11.04 24.59
CA TYR A 203 -9.83 -10.15 25.61
C TYR A 203 -10.41 -8.73 25.44
N GLU A 204 -11.20 -8.29 26.40
CA GLU A 204 -11.80 -6.95 26.42
C GLU A 204 -10.98 -6.02 27.32
N LYS A 205 -10.38 -4.99 26.73
CA LYS A 205 -9.58 -4.01 27.49
C LYS A 205 -10.38 -3.18 28.50
N GLU A 206 -11.72 -3.13 28.39
CA GLU A 206 -12.58 -2.33 29.27
C GLU A 206 -12.76 -2.93 30.66
N GLU A 207 -12.53 -4.22 30.85
CA GLU A 207 -12.53 -4.83 32.19
C GLU A 207 -11.35 -4.41 33.09
N LEU A 208 -10.36 -3.68 32.56
CA LEU A 208 -9.36 -2.94 33.32
C LEU A 208 -9.95 -1.66 33.93
N GLY A 209 -11.15 -1.76 34.50
CA GLY A 209 -11.85 -0.66 35.17
C GLY A 209 -10.95 -0.05 36.25
N ARG A 210 -10.96 1.30 36.30
CA ARG A 210 -10.41 2.11 37.41
C ARG A 210 -11.19 1.83 38.70
N GLY A 211 -11.17 0.59 39.18
CA GLY A 211 -11.88 0.18 40.39
C GLY A 211 -11.12 -0.93 41.08
N GLU A 212 -11.13 -0.89 42.39
CA GLU A 212 -10.54 -1.86 43.30
C GLU A 212 -10.85 -3.31 42.88
N GLY A 213 -10.01 -3.93 42.06
CA GLY A 213 -10.13 -5.28 41.61
C GLY A 213 -8.81 -5.82 41.11
N LYS A 214 -8.60 -7.11 41.15
CA LYS A 214 -7.42 -7.79 40.60
C LYS A 214 -7.12 -7.30 39.19
N LEU A 215 -6.01 -6.60 39.06
CA LEU A 215 -5.58 -6.07 37.78
C LEU A 215 -5.25 -7.17 36.75
N PHE A 216 -4.96 -8.39 37.23
CA PHE A 216 -4.61 -9.55 36.41
C PHE A 216 -4.94 -10.84 37.17
N ASP A 217 -5.37 -11.87 36.43
CA ASP A 217 -5.39 -13.23 36.93
C ASP A 217 -3.94 -13.69 37.26
N THR A 218 -3.79 -14.51 38.24
CA THR A 218 -2.50 -15.22 38.47
C THR A 218 -2.23 -16.13 37.26
N VAL A 219 -0.96 -16.50 37.06
CA VAL A 219 -0.60 -17.45 35.99
C VAL A 219 -1.32 -18.79 36.16
N GLY A 220 -1.63 -19.19 37.37
CA GLY A 220 -2.42 -20.40 37.68
C GLY A 220 -3.87 -20.24 37.18
N GLU A 221 -4.55 -19.20 37.63
CA GLU A 221 -5.94 -18.91 37.25
C GLU A 221 -6.09 -18.76 35.72
N PHE A 222 -5.08 -18.17 35.05
CA PHE A 222 -5.07 -18.01 33.62
C PHE A 222 -4.96 -19.37 32.90
N LYS A 223 -4.05 -20.25 33.35
CA LYS A 223 -3.91 -21.60 32.81
C LYS A 223 -5.14 -22.48 33.05
N ASP A 224 -5.85 -22.23 34.14
CA ASP A 224 -7.08 -22.96 34.45
C ASP A 224 -8.24 -22.54 33.55
N LYS A 225 -8.22 -21.30 33.04
CA LYS A 225 -9.25 -20.74 32.15
C LYS A 225 -9.02 -21.06 30.66
N TYR A 226 -7.77 -20.98 30.20
CA TYR A 226 -7.41 -21.06 28.78
C TYR A 226 -6.34 -22.10 28.50
N ASP A 227 -6.50 -22.81 27.40
CA ASP A 227 -5.51 -23.77 26.92
C ASP A 227 -4.47 -23.12 25.98
N MET A 228 -4.87 -22.03 25.31
CA MET A 228 -4.03 -21.30 24.36
C MET A 228 -4.41 -19.81 24.31
N VAL A 229 -3.44 -18.97 24.02
CA VAL A 229 -3.64 -17.55 23.66
C VAL A 229 -3.23 -17.33 22.22
N ILE A 230 -4.09 -16.70 21.46
CA ILE A 230 -3.81 -16.26 20.09
C ILE A 230 -3.77 -14.74 20.06
N TYR A 231 -2.61 -14.19 19.71
CA TYR A 231 -2.44 -12.77 19.47
C TYR A 231 -2.53 -12.48 17.97
N ILE A 232 -3.43 -11.57 17.58
CA ILE A 232 -3.55 -11.11 16.20
C ILE A 232 -3.01 -9.69 16.12
N GLY A 233 -1.92 -9.50 15.39
CA GLY A 233 -1.42 -8.17 15.03
C GLY A 233 -2.18 -7.62 13.83
N ASN A 234 -3.18 -6.76 14.07
CA ASN A 234 -3.91 -6.06 13.02
C ASN A 234 -3.36 -4.64 12.89
N ILE A 235 -2.20 -4.54 12.24
CA ILE A 235 -1.48 -3.26 12.08
C ILE A 235 -1.74 -2.74 10.67
N GLU A 236 -2.56 -1.70 10.59
CA GLU A 236 -2.86 -1.03 9.33
C GLU A 236 -1.95 0.19 9.15
N THR A 237 -1.16 0.18 8.08
CA THR A 237 -0.39 1.35 7.66
C THR A 237 -1.27 2.21 6.76
N VAL A 238 -1.67 3.38 7.26
CA VAL A 238 -2.45 4.34 6.47
C VAL A 238 -1.51 5.33 5.81
N SER A 239 -1.74 5.65 4.54
CA SER A 239 -1.08 6.75 3.84
C SER A 239 -1.14 8.02 4.70
N ASN A 240 -0.03 8.74 4.85
CA ASN A 240 0.16 9.90 5.71
C ASN A 240 0.34 9.63 7.23
N LYS A 241 0.38 8.40 7.69
CA LYS A 241 0.84 8.08 9.04
C LYS A 241 2.31 7.69 8.98
N THR A 242 3.16 8.45 9.67
CA THR A 242 4.61 8.20 9.75
C THR A 242 4.99 7.22 10.86
N VAL A 243 4.03 6.84 11.72
CA VAL A 243 4.26 5.98 12.89
C VAL A 243 3.11 4.99 13.04
N ALA A 244 3.42 3.70 13.04
CA ALA A 244 2.49 2.69 13.52
C ALA A 244 2.31 2.88 15.04
N ARG A 245 1.09 3.07 15.51
CA ARG A 245 0.76 3.04 16.93
C ARG A 245 0.43 1.59 17.29
N LEU A 246 1.32 0.98 18.04
CA LEU A 246 1.10 -0.30 18.69
C LEU A 246 0.26 -0.10 19.96
#